data_3fc61bc19420ad903bcc432a616a36db
#
_entry.id   3fc61bc19420ad903bcc432a616a36db
#
_cell.length_a   1.000
_cell.length_b   1.000
_cell.length_c   1.000
_cell.angle_alpha   90.00
_cell.angle_beta   90.00
_cell.angle_gamma   90.00
#
_symmetry.space_group_name_H-M   'P 1'
#
loop_
_entity.id
_entity.type
_entity.pdbx_description
1 polymer ?
#
loop_
_entity_poly.entity_id
_entity_poly.type
_entity_poly.pdbx_seq_one_letter_code
_entity_poly.pdbx_strand_id
1 'polypeptide(L)'
;MDHPLLDNYRFMARYNRWFNQRLYAACDGLSDAARRQDRGAFFGSIHATLNHILWGDAMWLQRLATQGVPFSALTDGVLALPAGASHATVMEDDWHALKACRDRMDAAMLAWLEEMPGDFLLQTMRYANTKGVQREHPAWQAMTH
;
A
#
# COMPACT_ATOMS: atom_id res chain seq x y z
N MET A 1 12.78 15.87 -17.88
CA MET A 1 14.07 15.19 -17.68
C MET A 1 13.80 13.75 -17.30
N ASP A 2 14.39 12.81 -18.00
CA ASP A 2 14.22 11.40 -17.71
C ASP A 2 14.79 11.07 -16.33
N HIS A 3 14.04 10.37 -15.51
CA HIS A 3 14.47 9.93 -14.19
C HIS A 3 14.33 8.41 -14.09
N PRO A 4 15.34 7.64 -14.48
CA PRO A 4 15.24 6.18 -14.65
C PRO A 4 14.72 5.44 -13.41
N LEU A 5 15.10 5.91 -12.22
CA LEU A 5 14.62 5.30 -10.97
C LEU A 5 13.12 5.56 -10.75
N LEU A 6 12.63 6.76 -11.03
CA LEU A 6 11.22 7.10 -10.94
C LEU A 6 10.40 6.32 -11.98
N ASP A 7 10.93 6.20 -13.20
CA ASP A 7 10.29 5.42 -14.26
C ASP A 7 10.20 3.93 -13.90
N ASN A 8 11.20 3.40 -13.20
CA ASN A 8 11.15 2.05 -12.65
C ASN A 8 10.02 1.91 -11.62
N TYR A 9 9.84 2.86 -10.70
CA TYR A 9 8.72 2.80 -9.74
C TYR A 9 7.36 2.95 -10.43
N ARG A 10 7.24 3.80 -11.44
CA ARG A 10 6.02 3.89 -12.27
C ARG A 10 5.70 2.57 -12.94
N PHE A 11 6.71 1.90 -13.48
CA PHE A 11 6.54 0.56 -14.07
C PHE A 11 6.10 -0.46 -13.00
N MET A 12 6.74 -0.48 -11.85
CA MET A 12 6.41 -1.39 -10.74
C MET A 12 4.99 -1.15 -10.19
N ALA A 13 4.54 0.10 -10.12
CA ALA A 13 3.17 0.40 -9.70
C ALA A 13 2.12 -0.10 -10.71
N ARG A 14 2.40 0.02 -12.01
CA ARG A 14 1.54 -0.56 -13.05
C ARG A 14 1.50 -2.09 -12.95
N TYR A 15 2.64 -2.73 -12.73
CA TYR A 15 2.72 -4.17 -12.50
C TYR A 15 1.96 -4.58 -11.23
N ASN A 16 2.12 -3.87 -10.13
CA ASN A 16 1.39 -4.11 -8.89
C ASN A 16 -0.13 -4.06 -9.09
N ARG A 17 -0.64 -3.03 -9.78
CA ARG A 17 -2.07 -2.93 -10.12
C ARG A 17 -2.53 -4.11 -10.98
N TRP A 18 -1.80 -4.43 -12.03
CA TRP A 18 -2.11 -5.55 -12.91
C TRP A 18 -2.14 -6.87 -12.14
N PHE A 19 -1.15 -7.11 -11.28
CA PHE A 19 -1.08 -8.32 -10.45
C PHE A 19 -2.24 -8.38 -9.45
N ASN A 20 -2.55 -7.29 -8.75
CA ASN A 20 -3.67 -7.23 -7.81
C ASN A 20 -5.01 -7.52 -8.49
N GLN A 21 -5.25 -6.99 -9.67
CA GLN A 21 -6.46 -7.28 -10.44
C GLN A 21 -6.60 -8.78 -10.72
N ARG A 22 -5.53 -9.45 -11.11
CA ARG A 22 -5.53 -10.90 -11.36
C ARG A 22 -5.68 -11.71 -10.07
N LEU A 23 -5.00 -11.31 -9.01
CA LEU A 23 -5.09 -11.97 -7.71
C LEU A 23 -6.51 -11.93 -7.15
N TYR A 24 -7.10 -10.75 -7.14
CA TYR A 24 -8.47 -10.59 -6.64
C TYR A 24 -9.50 -11.30 -7.54
N ALA A 25 -9.30 -11.30 -8.86
CA ALA A 25 -10.14 -12.08 -9.78
C ALA A 25 -10.05 -13.60 -9.49
N ALA A 26 -8.87 -14.10 -9.19
CA ALA A 26 -8.72 -15.51 -8.79
C ALA A 26 -9.43 -15.80 -7.46
N CYS A 27 -9.37 -14.87 -6.51
CA CYS A 27 -10.06 -14.99 -5.22
C CYS A 27 -11.59 -14.84 -5.33
N ASP A 28 -12.10 -14.16 -6.36
CA ASP A 28 -13.54 -14.08 -6.64
C ASP A 28 -14.16 -15.47 -6.90
N GLY A 29 -13.39 -16.40 -7.44
CA GLY A 29 -13.80 -17.78 -7.65
C GLY A 29 -13.97 -18.60 -6.36
N LEU A 30 -13.52 -18.09 -5.22
CA LEU A 30 -13.65 -18.74 -3.93
C LEU A 30 -14.90 -18.23 -3.19
N SER A 31 -15.51 -19.12 -2.39
CA SER A 31 -16.56 -18.69 -1.46
C SER A 31 -15.99 -17.78 -0.35
N ASP A 32 -16.84 -17.00 0.30
CA ASP A 32 -16.42 -16.20 1.45
C ASP A 32 -15.79 -17.06 2.56
N ALA A 33 -16.42 -18.21 2.85
CA ALA A 33 -15.88 -19.18 3.80
C ALA A 33 -14.47 -19.68 3.40
N ALA A 34 -14.24 -19.95 2.13
CA ALA A 34 -12.94 -20.41 1.63
C ALA A 34 -11.86 -19.31 1.72
N ARG A 35 -12.22 -18.05 1.47
CA ARG A 35 -11.30 -16.90 1.65
C ARG A 35 -10.91 -16.70 3.11
N ARG A 36 -11.80 -16.96 4.06
CA ARG A 36 -11.61 -16.78 5.51
C ARG A 36 -11.06 -18.01 6.22
N GLN A 37 -11.03 -19.15 5.54
CA GLN A 37 -10.51 -20.39 6.11
C GLN A 37 -9.05 -20.24 6.51
N ASP A 38 -8.69 -20.67 7.72
CA ASP A 38 -7.31 -20.78 8.15
C ASP A 38 -6.57 -21.85 7.30
N ARG A 39 -5.50 -21.42 6.64
CA ARG A 39 -4.68 -22.27 5.77
C ARG A 39 -3.25 -22.42 6.29
N GLY A 40 -2.99 -22.08 7.55
CA GLY A 40 -1.66 -22.14 8.15
C GLY A 40 -0.68 -21.08 7.61
N ALA A 41 -1.17 -20.07 6.88
CA ALA A 41 -0.34 -18.93 6.45
C ALA A 41 -0.06 -17.99 7.63
N PHE A 42 0.93 -17.09 7.49
CA PHE A 42 1.33 -16.17 8.57
C PHE A 42 0.14 -15.37 9.14
N PHE A 43 -0.75 -14.88 8.29
CA PHE A 43 -1.97 -14.16 8.69
C PHE A 43 -3.21 -15.08 8.78
N GLY A 44 -3.04 -16.39 8.65
CA GLY A 44 -4.08 -17.41 8.74
C GLY A 44 -4.80 -17.62 7.42
N SER A 45 -5.51 -16.62 6.91
CA SER A 45 -6.39 -16.74 5.75
C SER A 45 -5.99 -15.83 4.58
N ILE A 46 -6.55 -16.11 3.40
CA ILE A 46 -6.45 -15.22 2.22
C ILE A 46 -7.00 -13.84 2.58
N HIS A 47 -8.19 -13.77 3.17
CA HIS A 47 -8.84 -12.52 3.55
C HIS A 47 -7.95 -11.68 4.49
N ALA A 48 -7.40 -12.29 5.53
CA ALA A 48 -6.52 -11.58 6.47
C ALA A 48 -5.21 -11.12 5.79
N THR A 49 -4.64 -11.92 4.89
CA THR A 49 -3.43 -11.57 4.15
C THR A 49 -3.65 -10.37 3.24
N LEU A 50 -4.76 -10.34 2.49
CA LEU A 50 -5.10 -9.22 1.61
C LEU A 50 -5.34 -7.92 2.40
N ASN A 51 -6.00 -8.01 3.56
CA ASN A 51 -6.16 -6.88 4.47
C ASN A 51 -4.82 -6.38 5.02
N HIS A 52 -3.91 -7.29 5.39
CA HIS A 52 -2.58 -6.92 5.84
C HIS A 52 -1.78 -6.15 4.78
N ILE A 53 -1.81 -6.60 3.52
CA ILE A 53 -1.12 -5.93 2.43
C ILE A 53 -1.68 -4.51 2.24
N LEU A 54 -2.99 -4.35 2.28
CA LEU A 54 -3.66 -3.05 2.17
C LEU A 54 -3.29 -2.12 3.34
N TRP A 55 -3.27 -2.65 4.57
CA TRP A 55 -2.80 -1.92 5.75
C TRP A 55 -1.35 -1.45 5.59
N GLY A 56 -0.46 -2.32 5.10
CA GLY A 56 0.94 -2.01 4.87
C GLY A 56 1.13 -0.88 3.87
N ASP A 57 0.40 -0.92 2.76
CA ASP A 57 0.41 0.13 1.75
C ASP A 57 -0.05 1.47 2.32
N ALA A 58 -1.18 1.50 3.02
CA ALA A 58 -1.70 2.72 3.66
C ALA A 58 -0.71 3.29 4.68
N MET A 59 -0.13 2.46 5.52
CA MET A 59 0.86 2.85 6.52
C MET A 59 2.11 3.48 5.88
N TRP A 60 2.66 2.85 4.84
CA TRP A 60 3.84 3.37 4.17
C TRP A 60 3.56 4.67 3.41
N LEU A 61 2.42 4.75 2.72
CA LEU A 61 2.03 5.97 2.02
C LEU A 61 1.75 7.13 2.99
N GLN A 62 1.19 6.87 4.18
CA GLN A 62 1.07 7.89 5.22
C GLN A 62 2.44 8.45 5.63
N ARG A 63 3.43 7.58 5.84
CA ARG A 63 4.79 8.02 6.16
C ARG A 63 5.41 8.85 5.05
N LEU A 64 5.23 8.43 3.80
CA LEU A 64 5.73 9.14 2.63
C LEU A 64 5.02 10.49 2.41
N ALA A 65 3.73 10.57 2.70
CA ALA A 65 2.94 11.79 2.60
C ALA A 65 3.36 12.89 3.59
N THR A 66 4.05 12.54 4.69
CA THR A 66 4.49 13.49 5.72
C THR A 66 5.91 14.04 5.52
N GLN A 67 6.54 13.75 4.38
CA GLN A 67 7.95 14.13 4.14
C GLN A 67 8.13 15.53 3.51
N GLY A 68 7.16 16.40 3.65
CA GLY A 68 7.27 17.82 3.27
C GLY A 68 6.85 18.16 1.86
N VAL A 69 6.58 17.19 1.00
CA VAL A 69 6.00 17.40 -0.34
C VAL A 69 4.50 17.09 -0.26
N PRO A 70 3.62 18.06 -0.59
CA PRO A 70 2.19 17.79 -0.63
C PRO A 70 1.85 16.99 -1.89
N PHE A 71 1.25 15.81 -1.70
CA PHE A 71 0.79 14.96 -2.81
C PHE A 71 -0.74 14.97 -2.86
N SER A 72 -1.30 15.42 -3.97
CA SER A 72 -2.76 15.49 -4.13
C SER A 72 -3.41 14.11 -4.20
N ALA A 73 -2.69 13.11 -4.67
CA ALA A 73 -3.15 11.72 -4.76
C ALA A 73 -3.22 11.01 -3.40
N LEU A 74 -2.45 11.46 -2.40
CA LEU A 74 -2.37 10.84 -1.09
C LEU A 74 -3.33 11.53 -0.10
N THR A 75 -4.61 11.35 -0.32
CA THR A 75 -5.68 11.93 0.51
C THR A 75 -5.99 11.07 1.74
N ASP A 76 -6.58 11.68 2.77
CA ASP A 76 -7.03 10.97 3.99
C ASP A 76 -8.01 9.84 3.66
N GLY A 77 -8.86 10.00 2.64
CA GLY A 77 -9.80 8.98 2.20
C GLY A 77 -9.14 7.71 1.66
N VAL A 78 -7.91 7.81 1.14
CA VAL A 78 -7.12 6.66 0.66
C VAL A 78 -6.24 6.10 1.77
N LEU A 79 -5.67 6.97 2.59
CA LEU A 79 -4.66 6.64 3.60
C LEU A 79 -5.24 6.32 4.99
N ALA A 80 -6.56 6.45 5.18
CA ALA A 80 -7.20 6.25 6.47
C ALA A 80 -6.89 4.86 7.05
N LEU A 81 -6.43 4.84 8.29
CA LEU A 81 -6.25 3.63 9.07
C LEU A 81 -7.24 3.62 10.23
N PRO A 82 -7.84 2.47 10.56
CA PRO A 82 -8.66 2.34 11.76
C PRO A 82 -7.86 2.74 13.01
N ALA A 83 -8.55 3.29 14.02
CA ALA A 83 -7.91 3.63 15.28
C ALA A 83 -7.26 2.40 15.92
N GLY A 84 -6.00 2.52 16.34
CA GLY A 84 -5.23 1.40 16.91
C GLY A 84 -4.81 0.34 15.89
N ALA A 85 -4.80 0.69 14.59
CA ALA A 85 -4.43 -0.24 13.52
C ALA A 85 -3.04 -0.86 13.75
N SER A 86 -2.96 -2.16 13.46
CA SER A 86 -1.74 -2.96 13.54
C SER A 86 -1.63 -3.89 12.33
N HIS A 87 -0.56 -4.66 12.26
CA HIS A 87 -0.35 -5.65 11.20
C HIS A 87 -1.47 -6.69 11.06
N ALA A 88 -2.29 -6.89 12.09
CA ALA A 88 -3.43 -7.81 12.07
C ALA A 88 -4.78 -7.11 11.84
N THR A 89 -4.78 -5.82 11.53
CA THR A 89 -6.01 -5.04 11.34
C THR A 89 -6.74 -5.49 10.08
N VAL A 90 -8.06 -5.70 10.23
CA VAL A 90 -8.97 -5.87 9.10
C VAL A 90 -9.36 -4.48 8.62
N MET A 91 -8.84 -4.09 7.46
CA MET A 91 -9.12 -2.80 6.83
C MET A 91 -10.57 -2.75 6.31
N GLU A 92 -10.98 -3.83 5.65
CA GLU A 92 -12.33 -4.02 5.14
C GLU A 92 -12.77 -5.48 5.34
N ASP A 93 -13.87 -5.70 6.02
CA ASP A 93 -14.39 -7.04 6.27
C ASP A 93 -15.22 -7.56 5.11
N ASP A 94 -15.98 -6.70 4.45
CA ASP A 94 -16.76 -7.05 3.27
C ASP A 94 -15.87 -7.24 2.04
N TRP A 95 -16.09 -8.32 1.28
CA TRP A 95 -15.27 -8.65 0.11
C TRP A 95 -15.32 -7.59 -0.99
N HIS A 96 -16.51 -7.05 -1.27
CA HIS A 96 -16.67 -6.01 -2.29
C HIS A 96 -16.02 -4.70 -1.86
N ALA A 97 -16.14 -4.33 -0.58
CA ALA A 97 -15.49 -3.17 -0.01
C ALA A 97 -13.96 -3.32 -0.05
N LEU A 98 -13.43 -4.52 0.25
CA LEU A 98 -12.00 -4.81 0.19
C LEU A 98 -11.45 -4.64 -1.24
N LYS A 99 -12.15 -5.17 -2.25
CA LYS A 99 -11.78 -5.00 -3.66
C LYS A 99 -11.77 -3.52 -4.05
N ALA A 100 -12.81 -2.79 -3.71
CA ALA A 100 -12.92 -1.36 -4.02
C ALA A 100 -11.80 -0.55 -3.34
N CYS A 101 -11.45 -0.89 -2.11
CA CYS A 101 -10.35 -0.26 -1.37
C CYS A 101 -9.00 -0.55 -2.04
N ARG A 102 -8.75 -1.78 -2.48
CA ARG A 102 -7.54 -2.13 -3.25
C ARG A 102 -7.45 -1.33 -4.55
N ASP A 103 -8.53 -1.25 -5.30
CA ASP A 103 -8.55 -0.50 -6.57
C ASP A 103 -8.25 0.99 -6.35
N ARG A 104 -8.82 1.61 -5.32
CA ARG A 104 -8.53 3.00 -4.95
C ARG A 104 -7.07 3.20 -4.54
N MET A 105 -6.50 2.27 -3.77
CA MET A 105 -5.11 2.33 -3.34
C MET A 105 -4.15 2.22 -4.55
N ASP A 106 -4.40 1.30 -5.47
CA ASP A 106 -3.58 1.15 -6.66
C ASP A 106 -3.66 2.37 -7.58
N ALA A 107 -4.86 2.94 -7.74
CA ALA A 107 -5.04 4.18 -8.51
C ALA A 107 -4.31 5.37 -7.87
N ALA A 108 -4.36 5.48 -6.54
CA ALA A 108 -3.66 6.53 -5.80
C ALA A 108 -2.14 6.40 -5.92
N MET A 109 -1.59 5.17 -5.86
CA MET A 109 -0.16 4.94 -6.08
C MET A 109 0.30 5.40 -7.47
N LEU A 110 -0.48 5.07 -8.51
CA LEU A 110 -0.17 5.51 -9.87
C LEU A 110 -0.19 7.04 -9.99
N ALA A 111 -1.24 7.69 -9.49
CA ALA A 111 -1.37 9.14 -9.53
C ALA A 111 -0.25 9.83 -8.73
N TRP A 112 0.10 9.30 -7.56
CA TRP A 112 1.19 9.80 -6.72
C TRP A 112 2.54 9.77 -7.45
N LEU A 113 2.86 8.70 -8.17
CA LEU A 113 4.11 8.59 -8.93
C LEU A 113 4.14 9.50 -10.15
N GLU A 114 2.99 9.85 -10.72
CA GLU A 114 2.93 10.82 -11.82
C GLU A 114 3.19 12.26 -11.34
N GLU A 115 2.76 12.62 -10.13
CA GLU A 115 2.99 13.95 -9.56
C GLU A 115 4.32 14.07 -8.79
N MET A 116 5.05 12.97 -8.59
CA MET A 116 6.27 12.94 -7.78
C MET A 116 7.43 13.67 -8.45
N PRO A 117 8.05 14.65 -7.76
CA PRO A 117 9.31 15.21 -8.25
C PRO A 117 10.44 14.19 -8.14
N GLY A 118 11.33 14.14 -9.14
CA GLY A 118 12.41 13.14 -9.18
C GLY A 118 13.40 13.23 -8.01
N ASP A 119 13.63 14.42 -7.47
CA ASP A 119 14.49 14.65 -6.31
C ASP A 119 13.91 14.13 -5.00
N PHE A 120 12.59 13.90 -4.92
CA PHE A 120 11.95 13.28 -3.77
C PHE A 120 12.56 11.91 -3.43
N LEU A 121 12.93 11.13 -4.42
CA LEU A 121 13.51 9.80 -4.24
C LEU A 121 14.79 9.82 -3.41
N LEU A 122 15.59 10.87 -3.55
CA LEU A 122 16.87 11.04 -2.86
C LEU A 122 16.72 11.78 -1.53
N GLN A 123 15.55 12.35 -1.27
CA GLN A 123 15.27 13.06 -0.03
C GLN A 123 15.36 12.11 1.16
N THR A 124 15.97 12.57 2.25
CA THR A 124 16.01 11.81 3.50
C THR A 124 14.62 11.79 4.13
N MET A 125 14.09 10.60 4.25
CA MET A 125 12.83 10.30 4.91
C MET A 125 13.06 10.02 6.40
N ARG A 126 12.22 10.60 7.27
CA ARG A 126 12.26 10.38 8.74
C ARG A 126 10.89 9.95 9.24
N TYR A 127 10.87 8.89 10.03
CA TYR A 127 9.63 8.39 10.65
C TYR A 127 9.94 7.53 11.88
N ALA A 128 8.93 7.32 12.72
CA ALA A 128 8.98 6.30 13.76
C ALA A 128 8.37 4.99 13.23
N ASN A 129 9.06 3.87 13.45
CA ASN A 129 8.48 2.57 13.12
C ASN A 129 7.37 2.17 14.12
N THR A 130 6.73 1.03 13.92
CA THR A 130 5.63 0.54 14.77
C THR A 130 6.03 0.28 16.23
N LYS A 131 7.33 0.22 16.53
CA LYS A 131 7.89 0.11 17.89
C LYS A 131 8.31 1.47 18.47
N GLY A 132 8.02 2.57 17.78
CA GLY A 132 8.41 3.93 18.20
C GLY A 132 9.88 4.27 17.96
N VAL A 133 10.65 3.40 17.28
CA VAL A 133 12.06 3.64 16.98
C VAL A 133 12.18 4.56 15.78
N GLN A 134 12.96 5.65 15.93
CA GLN A 134 13.23 6.59 14.84
C GLN A 134 14.06 5.92 13.74
N ARG A 135 13.67 6.18 12.49
CA ARG A 135 14.33 5.68 11.27
C ARG A 135 14.61 6.83 10.34
N GLU A 136 15.73 6.74 9.64
CA GLU A 136 16.17 7.71 8.67
C GLU A 136 16.86 7.00 7.51
N HIS A 137 16.41 7.27 6.28
CA HIS A 137 17.02 6.75 5.05
C HIS A 137 16.43 7.48 3.83
N PRO A 138 17.03 7.35 2.63
CA PRO A 138 16.44 7.92 1.42
C PRO A 138 15.05 7.37 1.13
N ALA A 139 14.16 8.21 0.58
CA ALA A 139 12.77 7.82 0.29
C ALA A 139 12.68 6.59 -0.63
N TRP A 140 13.60 6.47 -1.60
CA TRP A 140 13.60 5.32 -2.52
C TRP A 140 13.73 3.96 -1.81
N GLN A 141 14.40 3.90 -0.64
CA GLN A 141 14.50 2.65 0.12
C GLN A 141 13.14 2.20 0.68
N ALA A 142 12.34 3.14 1.19
CA ALA A 142 10.98 2.83 1.61
C ALA A 142 10.10 2.39 0.44
N MET A 143 10.25 3.04 -0.71
CA MET A 143 9.47 2.72 -1.91
C MET A 143 9.82 1.35 -2.50
N THR A 144 11.02 0.85 -2.25
CA THR A 144 11.46 -0.50 -2.67
C THR A 144 10.93 -1.60 -1.74
N HIS A 145 10.57 -1.24 -0.52
CA HIS A 145 10.03 -2.18 0.49
C HIS A 145 8.67 -2.71 0.08
#